data_e96db06a2cb3ae88b844dd485964d871
#
_entry.id   e96db06a2cb3ae88b844dd485964d871
#
_cell.length_a   1.000
_cell.length_b   1.000
_cell.length_c   1.000
_cell.angle_alpha   90.00
_cell.angle_beta   90.00
_cell.angle_gamma   90.00
#
_symmetry.space_group_name_H-M   'P 1'
#
loop_
_entity.id
_entity.type
_entity.pdbx_description
1 polymer ?
#
loop_
_entity_poly.entity_id
_entity_poly.type
_entity_poly.pdbx_seq_one_letter_code
_entity_poly.pdbx_strand_id
1 'polypeptide(L)'
;ALAIKMVAYIGIAPVVGAYADRLPRKTLLVAMDVVRAVVAMALPFVDAVWQIYLLIFLLQSASAAFTPTFQATIPDILPNEEEYTTALSLSRLAYDLESLFSPILAAALLTVISFHWLFAGTSVGFVISAMLVVSSVLPHREAAKPIVESVWSKTTRGARIYLKTPRLIGLLTVTLAAAAGCAMVIVNTVVIVKGMGRSQEDVALALAAYGGGSMLAALMLPRVLRSISDRSVMITGAFSLAATLSVFATMTLGAAGEIAWPFLLVGWLVLGVTFSLSVTPGGRLLRRSSNEGDRPALFAAQFALSHVCWLVAYPVAGLIGASSGMGGAFLALAAIAAIGATSALWRWPKIDPGQIAHEHPELPSDHPHVIEHGGRGHSHDFVIDELHRNWPGRV
;
A
#
# COMPACT_ATOMS: atom_id res chain seq x y z
N ALA A 1 -8.28 -8.05 16.70
CA ALA A 1 -7.08 -7.26 16.37
C ALA A 1 -7.13 -6.73 14.93
N LEU A 2 -7.31 -7.57 13.87
CA LEU A 2 -7.30 -7.12 12.46
C LEU A 2 -8.35 -6.03 12.16
N ALA A 3 -9.60 -6.18 12.64
CA ALA A 3 -10.64 -5.18 12.43
C ALA A 3 -10.27 -3.82 13.06
N ILE A 4 -9.67 -3.81 14.25
CA ILE A 4 -9.22 -2.60 14.94
C ILE A 4 -8.13 -1.90 14.12
N LYS A 5 -7.18 -2.67 13.58
CA LYS A 5 -6.14 -2.15 12.68
C LYS A 5 -6.76 -1.47 11.45
N MET A 6 -7.74 -2.11 10.80
CA MET A 6 -8.40 -1.56 9.62
C MET A 6 -9.17 -0.28 9.92
N VAL A 7 -9.89 -0.24 11.06
CA VAL A 7 -10.60 0.98 11.51
C VAL A 7 -9.61 2.14 11.72
N ALA A 8 -8.49 1.90 12.40
CA ALA A 8 -7.45 2.91 12.59
C ALA A 8 -6.87 3.39 11.24
N TYR A 9 -6.56 2.49 10.34
CA TYR A 9 -5.91 2.81 9.06
C TYR A 9 -6.84 3.56 8.12
N ILE A 10 -8.10 3.16 8.03
CA ILE A 10 -9.09 3.80 7.15
C ILE A 10 -9.56 5.14 7.73
N GLY A 11 -9.74 5.23 9.05
CA GLY A 11 -10.28 6.42 9.71
C GLY A 11 -9.24 7.51 10.00
N ILE A 12 -8.06 7.13 10.50
CA ILE A 12 -7.06 8.12 10.99
C ILE A 12 -6.19 8.68 9.85
N ALA A 13 -5.78 7.85 8.89
CA ALA A 13 -4.87 8.30 7.84
C ALA A 13 -5.38 9.51 7.03
N PRO A 14 -6.65 9.57 6.57
CA PRO A 14 -7.17 10.75 5.86
C PRO A 14 -7.22 12.00 6.73
N VAL A 15 -7.54 11.85 8.02
CA VAL A 15 -7.57 12.97 8.97
C VAL A 15 -6.16 13.55 9.13
N VAL A 16 -5.17 12.70 9.38
CA VAL A 16 -3.78 13.17 9.51
C VAL A 16 -3.27 13.76 8.21
N GLY A 17 -3.56 13.13 7.06
CA GLY A 17 -3.20 13.66 5.74
C GLY A 17 -3.76 15.07 5.48
N ALA A 18 -4.97 15.35 5.98
CA ALA A 18 -5.61 16.67 5.87
C ALA A 18 -4.93 17.77 6.71
N TYR A 19 -4.24 17.40 7.77
CA TYR A 19 -3.57 18.33 8.68
C TYR A 19 -2.04 18.25 8.64
N ALA A 20 -1.48 17.38 7.81
CA ALA A 20 -0.04 17.16 7.70
C ALA A 20 0.73 18.45 7.33
N ASP A 21 0.10 19.38 6.61
CA ASP A 21 0.73 20.66 6.22
C ASP A 21 0.80 21.68 7.36
N ARG A 22 0.07 21.47 8.47
CA ARG A 22 0.08 22.38 9.63
C ARG A 22 1.17 22.08 10.64
N LEU A 23 1.74 20.88 10.59
CA LEU A 23 2.79 20.45 11.49
C LEU A 23 4.07 20.20 10.70
N PRO A 24 5.23 20.58 11.23
CA PRO A 24 6.49 20.17 10.62
C PRO A 24 6.53 18.65 10.51
N ARG A 25 6.72 18.12 9.28
CA ARG A 25 6.70 16.66 9.01
C ARG A 25 7.62 15.89 9.94
N LYS A 26 8.82 16.45 10.21
CA LYS A 26 9.78 15.88 11.14
C LYS A 26 9.19 15.70 12.54
N THR A 27 8.53 16.72 13.05
CA THR A 27 7.86 16.68 14.37
C THR A 27 6.76 15.63 14.40
N LEU A 28 5.94 15.55 13.35
CA LEU A 28 4.88 14.53 13.26
C LEU A 28 5.45 13.10 13.26
N LEU A 29 6.47 12.84 12.43
CA LEU A 29 7.09 11.52 12.34
C LEU A 29 7.73 11.11 13.67
N VAL A 30 8.48 11.99 14.31
CA VAL A 30 9.10 11.73 15.61
C VAL A 30 8.06 11.51 16.70
N ALA A 31 7.00 12.34 16.76
CA ALA A 31 5.94 12.18 17.73
C ALA A 31 5.23 10.82 17.59
N MET A 32 4.97 10.37 16.36
CA MET A 32 4.35 9.07 16.10
C MET A 32 5.27 7.90 16.49
N ASP A 33 6.57 8.02 16.27
CA ASP A 33 7.55 7.01 16.74
C ASP A 33 7.60 6.95 18.27
N VAL A 34 7.58 8.09 18.95
CA VAL A 34 7.54 8.15 20.42
C VAL A 34 6.26 7.50 20.94
N VAL A 35 5.09 7.82 20.37
CA VAL A 35 3.82 7.16 20.74
C VAL A 35 3.91 5.65 20.54
N ARG A 36 4.43 5.17 19.42
CA ARG A 36 4.60 3.73 19.14
C ARG A 36 5.55 3.07 20.15
N ALA A 37 6.66 3.73 20.48
CA ALA A 37 7.61 3.22 21.47
C ALA A 37 6.98 3.07 22.85
N VAL A 38 6.24 4.09 23.31
CA VAL A 38 5.56 4.07 24.62
C VAL A 38 4.48 2.99 24.65
N VAL A 39 3.67 2.90 23.60
CA VAL A 39 2.60 1.89 23.51
C VAL A 39 3.18 0.48 23.47
N ALA A 40 4.24 0.24 22.68
CA ALA A 40 4.91 -1.06 22.63
C ALA A 40 5.47 -1.46 24.00
N MET A 41 6.09 -0.51 24.74
CA MET A 41 6.60 -0.75 26.07
C MET A 41 5.50 -1.04 27.10
N ALA A 42 4.30 -0.48 26.93
CA ALA A 42 3.15 -0.70 27.82
C ALA A 42 2.47 -2.08 27.60
N LEU A 43 2.52 -2.64 26.37
CA LEU A 43 1.82 -3.87 26.02
C LEU A 43 2.13 -5.09 26.93
N PRO A 44 3.36 -5.33 27.41
CA PRO A 44 3.65 -6.46 28.31
C PRO A 44 3.05 -6.37 29.71
N PHE A 45 2.58 -5.18 30.12
CA PHE A 45 2.12 -4.91 31.49
C PHE A 45 0.60 -4.81 31.61
N VAL A 46 -0.15 -5.21 30.57
CA VAL A 46 -1.60 -5.17 30.57
C VAL A 46 -2.21 -6.44 31.15
N ASP A 47 -3.25 -6.29 31.97
CA ASP A 47 -3.91 -7.39 32.66
C ASP A 47 -5.31 -7.70 32.09
N ALA A 48 -5.85 -6.82 31.21
CA ALA A 48 -7.19 -6.96 30.68
C ALA A 48 -7.22 -6.87 29.14
N VAL A 49 -8.08 -7.67 28.51
CA VAL A 49 -8.21 -7.75 27.03
C VAL A 49 -8.56 -6.40 26.40
N TRP A 50 -9.39 -5.58 27.04
CA TRP A 50 -9.74 -4.26 26.51
C TRP A 50 -8.56 -3.30 26.46
N GLN A 51 -7.59 -3.41 27.39
CA GLN A 51 -6.36 -2.62 27.40
C GLN A 51 -5.50 -2.99 26.17
N ILE A 52 -5.41 -4.28 25.84
CA ILE A 52 -4.72 -4.75 24.62
C ILE A 52 -5.36 -4.12 23.40
N TYR A 53 -6.69 -4.11 23.28
CA TYR A 53 -7.38 -3.52 22.15
C TYR A 53 -7.17 -2.00 22.05
N LEU A 54 -7.17 -1.30 23.18
CA LEU A 54 -6.89 0.13 23.24
C LEU A 54 -5.45 0.43 22.78
N LEU A 55 -4.47 -0.29 23.31
CA LEU A 55 -3.07 -0.10 22.94
C LEU A 55 -2.80 -0.45 21.46
N ILE A 56 -3.40 -1.53 20.95
CA ILE A 56 -3.34 -1.86 19.54
C ILE A 56 -3.97 -0.73 18.69
N PHE A 57 -5.10 -0.19 19.09
CA PHE A 57 -5.72 0.93 18.37
C PHE A 57 -4.82 2.16 18.35
N LEU A 58 -4.21 2.53 19.49
CA LEU A 58 -3.26 3.65 19.56
C LEU A 58 -2.01 3.41 18.72
N LEU A 59 -1.42 2.20 18.79
CA LEU A 59 -0.27 1.83 17.98
C LEU A 59 -0.56 1.93 16.48
N GLN A 60 -1.70 1.39 16.07
CA GLN A 60 -2.09 1.41 14.67
C GLN A 60 -2.51 2.82 14.19
N SER A 61 -3.09 3.64 15.07
CA SER A 61 -3.39 5.05 14.78
C SER A 61 -2.11 5.86 14.55
N ALA A 62 -1.10 5.66 15.39
CA ALA A 62 0.21 6.28 15.18
C ALA A 62 0.88 5.79 13.87
N SER A 63 0.76 4.50 13.55
CA SER A 63 1.26 3.94 12.28
C SER A 63 0.49 4.47 11.07
N ALA A 64 -0.82 4.67 11.19
CA ALA A 64 -1.67 5.28 10.15
C ALA A 64 -1.31 6.74 9.87
N ALA A 65 -0.78 7.45 10.85
CA ALA A 65 -0.27 8.80 10.69
C ALA A 65 1.16 8.81 10.13
N PHE A 66 2.02 7.94 10.62
CA PHE A 66 3.43 7.86 10.23
C PHE A 66 3.62 7.41 8.77
N THR A 67 3.05 6.26 8.41
CA THR A 67 3.37 5.58 7.13
C THR A 67 3.07 6.43 5.90
N PRO A 68 1.86 7.00 5.70
CA PRO A 68 1.60 7.81 4.51
C PRO A 68 2.39 9.13 4.53
N THR A 69 2.63 9.72 5.70
CA THR A 69 3.46 10.92 5.84
C THR A 69 4.90 10.65 5.44
N PHE A 70 5.48 9.54 5.91
CA PHE A 70 6.81 9.11 5.53
C PHE A 70 6.91 8.83 4.02
N GLN A 71 5.97 8.06 3.46
CA GLN A 71 5.93 7.75 2.03
C GLN A 71 5.76 9.01 1.17
N ALA A 72 4.97 9.99 1.60
CA ALA A 72 4.82 11.27 0.91
C ALA A 72 6.08 12.16 0.99
N THR A 73 6.97 11.89 1.92
CA THR A 73 8.23 12.66 2.09
C THR A 73 9.34 12.14 1.18
N ILE A 74 9.35 10.84 0.84
CA ILE A 74 10.41 10.23 0.01
C ILE A 74 10.58 10.94 -1.35
N PRO A 75 9.51 11.22 -2.14
CA PRO A 75 9.68 11.90 -3.42
C PRO A 75 10.12 13.37 -3.31
N ASP A 76 9.97 13.99 -2.15
CA ASP A 76 10.49 15.35 -1.90
C ASP A 76 12.01 15.33 -1.64
N ILE A 77 12.53 14.23 -1.10
CA ILE A 77 13.97 14.01 -0.87
C ILE A 77 14.67 13.51 -2.14
N LEU A 78 13.97 12.68 -2.93
CA LEU A 78 14.47 12.04 -4.15
C LEU A 78 13.68 12.55 -5.36
N PRO A 79 14.01 13.73 -5.89
CA PRO A 79 13.30 14.32 -7.04
C PRO A 79 13.56 13.56 -8.34
N ASN A 80 14.67 12.84 -8.45
CA ASN A 80 15.00 12.01 -9.61
C ASN A 80 14.09 10.77 -9.63
N GLU A 81 13.48 10.47 -10.79
CA GLU A 81 12.51 9.36 -10.92
C GLU A 81 13.18 7.98 -10.79
N GLU A 82 14.42 7.82 -11.26
CA GLU A 82 15.15 6.55 -11.13
C GLU A 82 15.54 6.27 -9.68
N GLU A 83 16.04 7.29 -8.97
CA GLU A 83 16.37 7.19 -7.55
C GLU A 83 15.12 6.88 -6.72
N TYR A 84 14.01 7.57 -6.98
CA TYR A 84 12.75 7.32 -6.32
C TYR A 84 12.22 5.90 -6.59
N THR A 85 12.29 5.42 -7.84
CA THR A 85 11.92 4.05 -8.19
C THR A 85 12.78 3.01 -7.46
N THR A 86 14.08 3.28 -7.35
CA THR A 86 15.01 2.43 -6.60
C THR A 86 14.66 2.43 -5.11
N ALA A 87 14.34 3.59 -4.53
CA ALA A 87 13.90 3.71 -3.13
C ALA A 87 12.60 2.95 -2.86
N LEU A 88 11.62 2.99 -3.77
CA LEU A 88 10.39 2.20 -3.66
C LEU A 88 10.68 0.68 -3.66
N SER A 89 11.58 0.24 -4.54
CA SER A 89 11.98 -1.16 -4.63
C SER A 89 12.74 -1.63 -3.38
N LEU A 90 13.65 -0.81 -2.86
CA LEU A 90 14.36 -1.09 -1.61
C LEU A 90 13.42 -1.09 -0.39
N SER A 91 12.46 -0.17 -0.36
CA SER A 91 11.42 -0.15 0.69
C SER A 91 10.56 -1.42 0.64
N ARG A 92 10.22 -1.89 -0.56
CA ARG A 92 9.52 -3.16 -0.74
C ARG A 92 10.35 -4.33 -0.25
N LEU A 93 11.64 -4.38 -0.64
CA LEU A 93 12.57 -5.40 -0.20
C LEU A 93 12.69 -5.44 1.34
N ALA A 94 12.84 -4.27 1.97
CA ALA A 94 12.92 -4.17 3.43
C ALA A 94 11.64 -4.67 4.10
N TYR A 95 10.46 -4.33 3.57
CA TYR A 95 9.17 -4.82 4.06
C TYR A 95 9.04 -6.35 3.94
N ASP A 96 9.44 -6.92 2.80
CA ASP A 96 9.39 -8.36 2.59
C ASP A 96 10.39 -9.09 3.50
N LEU A 97 11.60 -8.56 3.68
CA LEU A 97 12.58 -9.08 4.65
C LEU A 97 12.02 -9.05 6.08
N GLU A 98 11.44 -7.92 6.50
CA GLU A 98 10.81 -7.78 7.81
C GLU A 98 9.73 -8.86 8.00
N SER A 99 8.81 -9.00 7.05
CA SER A 99 7.68 -9.92 7.16
C SER A 99 8.10 -11.40 7.23
N LEU A 100 9.24 -11.77 6.60
CA LEU A 100 9.78 -13.11 6.63
C LEU A 100 10.64 -13.39 7.87
N PHE A 101 11.56 -12.47 8.18
CA PHE A 101 12.54 -12.70 9.25
C PHE A 101 12.00 -12.39 10.64
N SER A 102 11.07 -11.45 10.78
CA SER A 102 10.56 -11.03 12.08
C SER A 102 9.91 -12.19 12.87
N PRO A 103 9.01 -13.01 12.30
CA PRO A 103 8.45 -14.16 13.02
C PRO A 103 9.50 -15.22 13.39
N ILE A 104 10.46 -15.47 12.50
CA ILE A 104 11.53 -16.45 12.73
C ILE A 104 12.44 -15.97 13.87
N LEU A 105 12.85 -14.71 13.82
CA LEU A 105 13.67 -14.08 14.84
C LEU A 105 12.95 -14.03 16.19
N ALA A 106 11.67 -13.67 16.18
CA ALA A 106 10.85 -13.66 17.41
C ALA A 106 10.74 -15.06 18.02
N ALA A 107 10.48 -16.09 17.21
CA ALA A 107 10.42 -17.47 17.69
C ALA A 107 11.77 -17.92 18.27
N ALA A 108 12.89 -17.63 17.60
CA ALA A 108 14.23 -17.96 18.08
C ALA A 108 14.57 -17.21 19.38
N LEU A 109 14.26 -15.93 19.46
CA LEU A 109 14.52 -15.15 20.68
C LEU A 109 13.69 -15.62 21.88
N LEU A 110 12.44 -16.03 21.66
CA LEU A 110 11.56 -16.56 22.73
C LEU A 110 12.08 -17.87 23.36
N THR A 111 13.05 -18.54 22.75
CA THR A 111 13.71 -19.69 23.38
C THR A 111 14.70 -19.30 24.49
N VAL A 112 15.18 -18.05 24.47
CA VAL A 112 16.23 -17.56 25.37
C VAL A 112 15.81 -16.32 26.20
N ILE A 113 14.82 -15.57 25.73
CA ILE A 113 14.29 -14.36 26.42
C ILE A 113 12.77 -14.43 26.54
N SER A 114 12.21 -13.69 27.53
CA SER A 114 10.75 -13.57 27.66
C SER A 114 10.18 -12.58 26.63
N PHE A 115 8.87 -12.70 26.40
CA PHE A 115 8.15 -11.79 25.48
C PHE A 115 8.26 -10.31 25.87
N HIS A 116 8.48 -9.99 27.13
CA HIS A 116 8.72 -8.62 27.59
C HIS A 116 9.91 -7.97 26.90
N TRP A 117 11.00 -8.72 26.72
CA TRP A 117 12.20 -8.24 26.01
C TRP A 117 11.97 -8.04 24.53
N LEU A 118 11.07 -8.79 23.90
CA LEU A 118 10.69 -8.56 22.50
C LEU A 118 10.00 -7.20 22.34
N PHE A 119 9.07 -6.87 23.25
CA PHE A 119 8.42 -5.55 23.24
C PHE A 119 9.39 -4.41 23.56
N ALA A 120 10.32 -4.63 24.49
CA ALA A 120 11.40 -3.67 24.75
C ALA A 120 12.26 -3.45 23.52
N GLY A 121 12.65 -4.50 22.79
CA GLY A 121 13.36 -4.42 21.52
C GLY A 121 12.58 -3.63 20.46
N THR A 122 11.27 -3.88 20.34
CA THR A 122 10.39 -3.12 19.44
C THR A 122 10.36 -1.62 19.81
N SER A 123 10.29 -1.30 21.10
CA SER A 123 10.32 0.09 21.57
C SER A 123 11.66 0.77 21.24
N VAL A 124 12.78 0.06 21.44
CA VAL A 124 14.10 0.55 21.04
C VAL A 124 14.16 0.81 19.53
N GLY A 125 13.57 -0.08 18.71
CA GLY A 125 13.47 0.11 17.25
C GLY A 125 12.75 1.41 16.88
N PHE A 126 11.63 1.74 17.53
CA PHE A 126 10.93 3.01 17.32
C PHE A 126 11.74 4.22 17.78
N VAL A 127 12.48 4.12 18.89
CA VAL A 127 13.36 5.19 19.35
C VAL A 127 14.50 5.41 18.36
N ILE A 128 15.09 4.35 17.82
CA ILE A 128 16.14 4.45 16.77
C ILE A 128 15.54 5.11 15.52
N SER A 129 14.33 4.72 15.10
CA SER A 129 13.63 5.35 13.98
C SER A 129 13.46 6.86 14.21
N ALA A 130 12.97 7.26 15.39
CA ALA A 130 12.84 8.67 15.76
C ALA A 130 14.17 9.42 15.69
N MET A 131 15.26 8.83 16.20
CA MET A 131 16.61 9.43 16.14
C MET A 131 17.09 9.59 14.70
N LEU A 132 16.87 8.61 13.83
CA LEU A 132 17.20 8.69 12.41
C LEU A 132 16.40 9.78 11.70
N VAL A 133 15.10 9.94 12.01
CA VAL A 133 14.28 11.05 11.48
C VAL A 133 14.81 12.40 12.00
N VAL A 134 15.19 12.50 13.26
CA VAL A 134 15.79 13.73 13.82
C VAL A 134 17.10 14.08 13.12
N SER A 135 17.95 13.11 12.83
CA SER A 135 19.24 13.32 12.16
C SER A 135 19.10 13.62 10.66
N SER A 136 17.99 13.27 10.04
CA SER A 136 17.77 13.52 8.60
C SER A 136 17.50 15.01 8.32
N VAL A 137 17.96 15.49 7.16
CA VAL A 137 17.64 16.83 6.65
C VAL A 137 16.44 16.71 5.74
N LEU A 138 15.27 17.12 6.25
CA LEU A 138 14.06 17.16 5.44
C LEU A 138 13.92 18.54 4.78
N PRO A 139 13.47 18.61 3.51
CA PRO A 139 13.20 19.86 2.84
C PRO A 139 12.25 20.73 3.66
N HIS A 140 12.63 21.99 3.87
CA HIS A 140 11.77 22.95 4.56
C HIS A 140 10.64 23.34 3.63
N ARG A 141 9.41 23.19 4.09
CA ARG A 141 8.22 23.66 3.38
C ARG A 141 7.72 24.92 4.05
N GLU A 142 7.52 25.96 3.26
CA GLU A 142 6.71 27.07 3.71
C GLU A 142 5.27 26.57 3.93
N ALA A 143 4.72 26.85 5.11
CA ALA A 143 3.34 26.51 5.40
C ALA A 143 2.43 27.18 4.36
N ALA A 144 1.67 26.39 3.63
CA ALA A 144 0.70 26.92 2.68
C ALA A 144 -0.24 27.90 3.40
N LYS A 145 -0.54 29.02 2.75
CA LYS A 145 -1.48 30.01 3.31
C LYS A 145 -2.78 29.29 3.70
N PRO A 146 -3.29 29.51 4.91
CA PRO A 146 -4.46 28.80 5.40
C PRO A 146 -5.68 29.14 4.54
N ILE A 147 -6.06 28.21 3.66
CA ILE A 147 -7.36 28.28 2.99
C ILE A 147 -8.41 27.89 4.04
N VAL A 148 -9.43 28.72 4.20
CA VAL A 148 -10.56 28.45 5.12
C VAL A 148 -11.47 27.41 4.47
N GLU A 149 -11.07 26.15 4.58
CA GLU A 149 -11.91 25.02 4.17
C GLU A 149 -12.52 24.31 5.38
N SER A 150 -13.69 23.70 5.19
CA SER A 150 -14.30 22.87 6.22
C SER A 150 -13.43 21.66 6.51
N VAL A 151 -13.48 21.16 7.75
CA VAL A 151 -12.74 19.93 8.19
C VAL A 151 -13.04 18.76 7.27
N TRP A 152 -14.31 18.59 6.89
CA TRP A 152 -14.74 17.53 5.98
C TRP A 152 -14.14 17.66 4.58
N SER A 153 -14.13 18.87 4.02
CA SER A 153 -13.52 19.15 2.71
C SER A 153 -12.05 18.78 2.70
N LYS A 154 -11.30 19.17 3.74
CA LYS A 154 -9.87 18.85 3.88
C LYS A 154 -9.63 17.35 4.02
N THR A 155 -10.37 16.68 4.90
CA THR A 155 -10.21 15.24 5.14
C THR A 155 -10.53 14.39 3.90
N THR A 156 -11.50 14.83 3.09
CA THR A 156 -11.89 14.12 1.86
C THR A 156 -11.13 14.57 0.62
N ARG A 157 -10.28 15.61 0.70
CA ARG A 157 -9.56 16.19 -0.45
C ARG A 157 -8.72 15.13 -1.17
N GLY A 158 -7.90 14.40 -0.44
CA GLY A 158 -7.07 13.32 -1.02
C GLY A 158 -7.91 12.24 -1.71
N ALA A 159 -8.99 11.79 -1.09
CA ALA A 159 -9.89 10.81 -1.70
C ALA A 159 -10.61 11.36 -2.94
N ARG A 160 -10.98 12.64 -2.94
CA ARG A 160 -11.60 13.31 -4.08
C ARG A 160 -10.65 13.41 -5.26
N ILE A 161 -9.40 13.86 -5.05
CA ILE A 161 -8.35 13.88 -6.07
C ILE A 161 -8.14 12.46 -6.61
N TYR A 162 -8.01 11.50 -5.71
CA TYR A 162 -7.78 10.09 -6.03
C TYR A 162 -8.86 9.53 -6.96
N LEU A 163 -10.12 9.68 -6.58
CA LEU A 163 -11.26 9.11 -7.33
C LEU A 163 -11.58 9.86 -8.63
N LYS A 164 -11.08 11.09 -8.80
CA LYS A 164 -11.20 11.85 -10.04
C LYS A 164 -10.04 11.61 -11.03
N THR A 165 -8.96 10.96 -10.60
CA THR A 165 -7.77 10.70 -11.42
C THR A 165 -7.83 9.28 -11.98
N PRO A 166 -8.01 9.08 -13.31
CA PRO A 166 -8.22 7.74 -13.90
C PRO A 166 -7.10 6.75 -13.62
N ARG A 167 -5.82 7.18 -13.63
CA ARG A 167 -4.68 6.31 -13.31
C ARG A 167 -4.70 5.84 -11.85
N LEU A 168 -5.24 6.63 -10.93
CA LEU A 168 -5.35 6.25 -9.52
C LEU A 168 -6.55 5.33 -9.27
N ILE A 169 -7.64 5.48 -10.03
CA ILE A 169 -8.72 4.47 -10.03
C ILE A 169 -8.15 3.13 -10.54
N GLY A 170 -7.31 3.17 -11.58
CA GLY A 170 -6.58 1.99 -12.05
C GLY A 170 -5.70 1.38 -10.96
N LEU A 171 -4.95 2.20 -10.24
CA LEU A 171 -4.14 1.77 -9.08
C LEU A 171 -5.00 1.11 -8.00
N LEU A 172 -6.16 1.68 -7.65
CA LEU A 172 -7.05 1.11 -6.63
C LEU A 172 -7.57 -0.27 -7.05
N THR A 173 -7.97 -0.42 -8.30
CA THR A 173 -8.51 -1.69 -8.79
C THR A 173 -7.43 -2.77 -8.96
N VAL A 174 -6.21 -2.39 -9.33
CA VAL A 174 -5.03 -3.28 -9.26
C VAL A 174 -4.72 -3.66 -7.81
N THR A 175 -4.82 -2.70 -6.88
CA THR A 175 -4.64 -2.97 -5.44
C THR A 175 -5.67 -3.97 -4.91
N LEU A 176 -6.92 -3.93 -5.41
CA LEU A 176 -7.95 -4.92 -5.07
C LEU A 176 -7.53 -6.33 -5.54
N ALA A 177 -7.00 -6.46 -6.76
CA ALA A 177 -6.48 -7.72 -7.26
C ALA A 177 -5.30 -8.22 -6.41
N ALA A 178 -4.38 -7.32 -6.05
CA ALA A 178 -3.24 -7.63 -5.19
C ALA A 178 -3.69 -8.06 -3.78
N ALA A 179 -4.70 -7.39 -3.23
CA ALA A 179 -5.27 -7.75 -1.92
C ALA A 179 -5.90 -9.15 -1.94
N ALA A 180 -6.57 -9.55 -3.04
CA ALA A 180 -7.12 -10.89 -3.19
C ALA A 180 -6.01 -11.97 -3.19
N GLY A 181 -4.93 -11.78 -3.97
CA GLY A 181 -3.79 -12.69 -3.98
C GLY A 181 -3.10 -12.80 -2.62
N CYS A 182 -2.82 -11.65 -1.99
CA CYS A 182 -2.21 -11.57 -0.68
C CYS A 182 -3.09 -12.23 0.40
N ALA A 183 -4.42 -12.01 0.37
CA ALA A 183 -5.35 -12.58 1.33
C ALA A 183 -5.34 -14.12 1.29
N MET A 184 -5.27 -14.71 0.10
CA MET A 184 -5.15 -16.17 -0.03
C MET A 184 -3.91 -16.69 0.65
N VAL A 185 -2.77 -16.04 0.43
CA VAL A 185 -1.49 -16.44 1.04
C VAL A 185 -1.52 -16.26 2.56
N ILE A 186 -1.87 -15.09 3.05
CA ILE A 186 -1.76 -14.75 4.48
C ILE A 186 -2.78 -15.51 5.33
N VAL A 187 -4.00 -15.68 4.83
CA VAL A 187 -5.10 -16.30 5.61
C VAL A 187 -5.04 -17.83 5.51
N ASN A 188 -4.77 -18.37 4.32
CA ASN A 188 -5.01 -19.80 4.05
C ASN A 188 -3.76 -20.65 3.94
N THR A 189 -2.53 -20.09 3.88
CA THR A 189 -1.30 -20.92 3.78
C THR A 189 -1.19 -21.95 4.90
N VAL A 190 -1.45 -21.55 6.15
CA VAL A 190 -1.38 -22.46 7.29
C VAL A 190 -2.38 -23.61 7.13
N VAL A 191 -3.62 -23.29 6.72
CA VAL A 191 -4.69 -24.28 6.55
C VAL A 191 -4.34 -25.25 5.43
N ILE A 192 -3.87 -24.77 4.28
CA ILE A 192 -3.49 -25.60 3.13
C ILE A 192 -2.33 -26.52 3.51
N VAL A 193 -1.24 -25.98 4.03
CA VAL A 193 -0.04 -26.75 4.36
C VAL A 193 -0.31 -27.81 5.45
N LYS A 194 -1.05 -27.44 6.49
CA LYS A 194 -1.46 -28.40 7.54
C LYS A 194 -2.43 -29.45 7.02
N GLY A 195 -3.36 -29.05 6.13
CA GLY A 195 -4.24 -30.00 5.45
C GLY A 195 -3.52 -31.03 4.58
N MET A 196 -2.32 -30.70 4.08
CA MET A 196 -1.42 -31.63 3.38
C MET A 196 -0.61 -32.53 4.34
N GLY A 197 -0.86 -32.47 5.65
CA GLY A 197 -0.10 -33.23 6.67
C GLY A 197 1.33 -32.74 6.90
N ARG A 198 1.65 -31.51 6.49
CA ARG A 198 3.00 -30.94 6.56
C ARG A 198 3.27 -30.19 7.87
N SER A 199 4.54 -29.93 8.11
CA SER A 199 5.06 -29.34 9.33
C SER A 199 4.85 -27.81 9.42
N GLN A 200 5.22 -27.19 10.54
CA GLN A 200 5.23 -25.73 10.68
C GLN A 200 6.36 -25.07 9.88
N GLU A 201 7.47 -25.78 9.71
CA GLU A 201 8.61 -25.35 8.91
C GLU A 201 8.21 -25.25 7.42
N ASP A 202 7.35 -26.16 6.95
CA ASP A 202 6.80 -26.11 5.59
C ASP A 202 5.88 -24.91 5.38
N VAL A 203 5.12 -24.47 6.41
CA VAL A 203 4.37 -23.20 6.35
C VAL A 203 5.31 -22.02 6.16
N ALA A 204 6.41 -22.00 6.93
CA ALA A 204 7.41 -20.94 6.80
C ALA A 204 8.06 -20.96 5.41
N LEU A 205 8.34 -22.16 4.86
CA LEU A 205 8.90 -22.30 3.50
C LEU A 205 7.93 -21.80 2.42
N ALA A 206 6.64 -22.09 2.53
CA ALA A 206 5.63 -21.57 1.61
C ALA A 206 5.54 -20.03 1.66
N LEU A 207 5.53 -19.45 2.86
CA LEU A 207 5.55 -17.99 3.01
C LEU A 207 6.87 -17.38 2.51
N ALA A 208 8.00 -18.08 2.71
CA ALA A 208 9.29 -17.66 2.17
C ALA A 208 9.32 -17.71 0.63
N ALA A 209 8.66 -18.66 0.00
CA ALA A 209 8.50 -18.68 -1.47
C ALA A 209 7.74 -17.44 -1.97
N TYR A 210 6.64 -17.07 -1.29
CA TYR A 210 5.88 -15.84 -1.62
C TYR A 210 6.74 -14.57 -1.43
N GLY A 211 7.37 -14.42 -0.27
CA GLY A 211 8.24 -13.27 0.01
C GLY A 211 9.45 -13.21 -0.93
N GLY A 212 10.08 -14.35 -1.22
CA GLY A 212 11.19 -14.47 -2.18
C GLY A 212 10.77 -14.04 -3.59
N GLY A 213 9.58 -14.41 -4.04
CA GLY A 213 9.01 -13.94 -5.30
C GLY A 213 8.81 -12.42 -5.32
N SER A 214 8.26 -11.84 -4.25
CA SER A 214 8.10 -10.40 -4.11
C SER A 214 9.44 -9.66 -4.15
N MET A 215 10.45 -10.17 -3.44
CA MET A 215 11.80 -9.61 -3.41
C MET A 215 12.47 -9.66 -4.80
N LEU A 216 12.36 -10.78 -5.52
CA LEU A 216 12.88 -10.91 -6.89
C LEU A 216 12.27 -9.86 -7.81
N ALA A 217 10.95 -9.68 -7.77
CA ALA A 217 10.28 -8.65 -8.56
C ALA A 217 10.73 -7.25 -8.15
N ALA A 218 10.82 -6.94 -6.86
CA ALA A 218 11.27 -5.64 -6.37
C ALA A 218 12.67 -5.29 -6.87
N LEU A 219 13.61 -6.24 -6.89
CA LEU A 219 14.97 -6.03 -7.42
C LEU A 219 15.01 -5.83 -8.95
N MET A 220 14.08 -6.43 -9.69
CA MET A 220 14.01 -6.30 -11.15
C MET A 220 13.27 -5.03 -11.59
N LEU A 221 12.31 -4.55 -10.79
CA LEU A 221 11.42 -3.44 -11.14
C LEU A 221 12.13 -2.17 -11.63
N PRO A 222 13.22 -1.66 -11.02
CA PRO A 222 13.88 -0.46 -11.52
C PRO A 222 14.37 -0.61 -12.96
N ARG A 223 14.81 -1.81 -13.37
CA ARG A 223 15.23 -2.08 -14.75
C ARG A 223 14.03 -2.21 -15.69
N VAL A 224 12.99 -2.92 -15.27
CA VAL A 224 11.76 -3.14 -16.06
C VAL A 224 11.05 -1.82 -16.36
N LEU A 225 10.94 -0.94 -15.36
CA LEU A 225 10.24 0.35 -15.48
C LEU A 225 10.99 1.42 -16.28
N ARG A 226 12.23 1.14 -16.71
CA ARG A 226 12.93 2.00 -17.70
C ARG A 226 12.38 1.83 -19.11
N SER A 227 11.84 0.67 -19.45
CA SER A 227 11.40 0.32 -20.80
C SER A 227 9.91 -0.03 -20.90
N ILE A 228 9.27 -0.37 -19.79
CA ILE A 228 7.87 -0.79 -19.76
C ILE A 228 7.10 0.18 -18.84
N SER A 229 5.93 0.64 -19.31
CA SER A 229 5.11 1.59 -18.55
C SER A 229 4.56 0.97 -17.25
N ASP A 230 4.40 1.82 -16.22
CA ASP A 230 3.78 1.43 -14.94
C ASP A 230 2.45 0.70 -15.15
N ARG A 231 1.60 1.23 -16.07
CA ARG A 231 0.32 0.63 -16.42
C ARG A 231 0.45 -0.81 -16.90
N SER A 232 1.36 -1.07 -17.85
CA SER A 232 1.55 -2.41 -18.41
C SER A 232 2.05 -3.40 -17.36
N VAL A 233 3.04 -3.01 -16.56
CA VAL A 233 3.60 -3.85 -15.50
C VAL A 233 2.53 -4.20 -14.46
N MET A 234 1.79 -3.20 -13.97
CA MET A 234 0.82 -3.38 -12.91
C MET A 234 -0.41 -4.17 -13.36
N ILE A 235 -0.94 -3.90 -14.55
CA ILE A 235 -2.09 -4.64 -15.10
C ILE A 235 -1.70 -6.09 -15.41
N THR A 236 -0.51 -6.33 -15.98
CA THR A 236 -0.01 -7.69 -16.20
C THR A 236 0.13 -8.44 -14.87
N GLY A 237 0.68 -7.79 -13.83
CA GLY A 237 0.74 -8.35 -12.49
C GLY A 237 -0.65 -8.77 -11.97
N ALA A 238 -1.64 -7.88 -12.09
CA ALA A 238 -3.01 -8.14 -11.63
C ALA A 238 -3.69 -9.30 -12.38
N PHE A 239 -3.55 -9.38 -13.71
CA PHE A 239 -4.06 -10.52 -14.47
C PHE A 239 -3.34 -11.82 -14.14
N SER A 240 -2.03 -11.78 -13.92
CA SER A 240 -1.25 -12.95 -13.51
C SER A 240 -1.65 -13.45 -12.11
N LEU A 241 -2.00 -12.54 -11.18
CA LEU A 241 -2.59 -12.91 -9.88
C LEU A 241 -3.91 -13.67 -10.09
N ALA A 242 -4.83 -13.09 -10.89
CA ALA A 242 -6.10 -13.72 -11.18
C ALA A 242 -5.95 -15.10 -11.84
N ALA A 243 -5.04 -15.21 -12.81
CA ALA A 243 -4.75 -16.46 -13.50
C ALA A 243 -4.18 -17.52 -12.56
N THR A 244 -3.21 -17.16 -11.70
CA THR A 244 -2.62 -18.07 -10.72
C THR A 244 -3.67 -18.60 -9.75
N LEU A 245 -4.50 -17.71 -9.18
CA LEU A 245 -5.61 -18.11 -8.30
C LEU A 245 -6.63 -19.00 -9.03
N SER A 246 -6.93 -18.72 -10.31
CA SER A 246 -7.83 -19.55 -11.12
C SER A 246 -7.28 -20.94 -11.37
N VAL A 247 -5.96 -21.07 -11.63
CA VAL A 247 -5.31 -22.38 -11.77
C VAL A 247 -5.45 -23.19 -10.48
N PHE A 248 -5.19 -22.60 -9.32
CA PHE A 248 -5.39 -23.28 -8.04
C PHE A 248 -6.85 -23.63 -7.78
N ALA A 249 -7.80 -22.76 -8.17
CA ALA A 249 -9.23 -23.05 -8.07
C ALA A 249 -9.61 -24.28 -8.91
N THR A 250 -9.18 -24.33 -10.17
CA THR A 250 -9.49 -25.49 -11.04
C THR A 250 -8.86 -26.78 -10.55
N MET A 251 -7.66 -26.75 -9.99
CA MET A 251 -7.01 -27.93 -9.42
C MET A 251 -7.74 -28.45 -8.17
N THR A 252 -8.15 -27.56 -7.28
CA THR A 252 -8.79 -27.93 -6.01
C THR A 252 -10.27 -28.27 -6.14
N LEU A 253 -10.97 -27.76 -7.16
CA LEU A 253 -12.36 -28.09 -7.47
C LEU A 253 -12.47 -29.28 -8.43
N GLY A 254 -11.41 -29.61 -9.16
CA GLY A 254 -11.36 -30.70 -10.11
C GLY A 254 -11.20 -32.08 -9.47
N ALA A 255 -11.22 -33.13 -10.28
CA ALA A 255 -11.14 -34.52 -9.84
C ALA A 255 -9.82 -34.89 -9.14
N ALA A 256 -8.74 -34.13 -9.32
CA ALA A 256 -7.45 -34.35 -8.67
C ALA A 256 -7.46 -33.97 -7.17
N GLY A 257 -8.30 -33.00 -6.77
CA GLY A 257 -8.56 -32.64 -5.37
C GLY A 257 -7.38 -32.14 -4.53
N GLU A 258 -6.16 -32.48 -4.91
CA GLU A 258 -4.94 -32.23 -4.12
C GLU A 258 -3.94 -31.36 -4.89
N ILE A 259 -3.34 -30.41 -4.17
CA ILE A 259 -2.24 -29.59 -4.68
C ILE A 259 -0.93 -30.32 -4.35
N ALA A 260 -0.09 -30.58 -5.35
CA ALA A 260 1.25 -31.09 -5.10
C ALA A 260 2.13 -30.03 -4.43
N TRP A 261 2.90 -30.42 -3.44
CA TRP A 261 3.76 -29.51 -2.68
C TRP A 261 4.68 -28.60 -3.51
N PRO A 262 5.45 -29.12 -4.50
CA PRO A 262 6.29 -28.26 -5.33
C PRO A 262 5.47 -27.24 -6.13
N PHE A 263 4.26 -27.60 -6.55
CA PHE A 263 3.36 -26.73 -7.28
C PHE A 263 2.85 -25.59 -6.39
N LEU A 264 2.55 -25.86 -5.12
CA LEU A 264 2.21 -24.84 -4.13
C LEU A 264 3.35 -23.81 -3.98
N LEU A 265 4.59 -24.27 -3.82
CA LEU A 265 5.74 -23.39 -3.68
C LEU A 265 5.97 -22.50 -4.90
N VAL A 266 5.87 -23.07 -6.11
CA VAL A 266 5.95 -22.29 -7.36
C VAL A 266 4.80 -21.29 -7.46
N GLY A 267 3.59 -21.69 -7.13
CA GLY A 267 2.43 -20.82 -7.12
C GLY A 267 2.57 -19.64 -6.14
N TRP A 268 3.06 -19.89 -4.92
CA TRP A 268 3.34 -18.86 -3.93
C TRP A 268 4.44 -17.90 -4.39
N LEU A 269 5.50 -18.42 -5.00
CA LEU A 269 6.54 -17.58 -5.60
C LEU A 269 5.96 -16.69 -6.71
N VAL A 270 5.14 -17.25 -7.62
CA VAL A 270 4.48 -16.48 -8.68
C VAL A 270 3.52 -15.44 -8.10
N LEU A 271 2.73 -15.78 -7.07
CA LEU A 271 1.87 -14.82 -6.38
C LEU A 271 2.69 -13.68 -5.75
N GLY A 272 3.87 -13.97 -5.21
CA GLY A 272 4.78 -12.96 -4.67
C GLY A 272 5.31 -12.02 -5.75
N VAL A 273 5.83 -12.57 -6.85
CA VAL A 273 6.30 -11.78 -7.99
C VAL A 273 5.19 -10.86 -8.49
N THR A 274 4.03 -11.40 -8.78
CA THR A 274 2.92 -10.67 -9.39
C THR A 274 2.29 -9.65 -8.44
N PHE A 275 2.29 -9.94 -7.14
CA PHE A 275 1.91 -8.98 -6.10
C PHE A 275 2.84 -7.75 -6.11
N SER A 276 4.14 -7.97 -6.07
CA SER A 276 5.13 -6.88 -6.08
C SER A 276 5.06 -6.04 -7.36
N LEU A 277 4.90 -6.68 -8.54
CA LEU A 277 4.66 -5.98 -9.82
C LEU A 277 3.41 -5.11 -9.77
N SER A 278 2.37 -5.54 -9.07
CA SER A 278 1.08 -4.84 -8.98
C SER A 278 1.10 -3.63 -8.04
N VAL A 279 1.88 -3.65 -6.96
CA VAL A 279 1.77 -2.61 -5.92
C VAL A 279 2.97 -1.66 -5.85
N THR A 280 4.19 -2.15 -6.16
CA THR A 280 5.42 -1.36 -5.96
C THR A 280 5.48 -0.08 -6.82
N PRO A 281 5.03 -0.06 -8.09
CA PRO A 281 5.04 1.17 -8.89
C PRO A 281 4.02 2.22 -8.44
N GLY A 282 3.10 1.88 -7.53
CA GLY A 282 2.01 2.77 -7.09
C GLY A 282 2.48 4.13 -6.59
N GLY A 283 3.64 4.20 -5.91
CA GLY A 283 4.23 5.45 -5.46
C GLY A 283 4.54 6.44 -6.59
N ARG A 284 4.98 5.94 -7.75
CA ARG A 284 5.24 6.77 -8.95
C ARG A 284 3.96 7.43 -9.46
N LEU A 285 2.84 6.69 -9.48
CA LEU A 285 1.54 7.20 -9.90
C LEU A 285 1.02 8.26 -8.95
N LEU A 286 1.18 8.06 -7.64
CA LEU A 286 0.79 9.04 -6.63
C LEU A 286 1.61 10.33 -6.79
N ARG A 287 2.92 10.22 -6.97
CA ARG A 287 3.80 11.37 -7.21
C ARG A 287 3.38 12.15 -8.46
N ARG A 288 3.17 11.48 -9.59
CA ARG A 288 2.72 12.08 -10.86
C ARG A 288 1.30 12.67 -10.81
N SER A 289 0.50 12.29 -9.82
CA SER A 289 -0.90 12.72 -9.68
C SER A 289 -1.11 13.75 -8.58
N SER A 290 -0.04 14.29 -8.00
CA SER A 290 -0.12 15.28 -6.92
C SER A 290 0.89 16.39 -7.11
N ASN A 291 0.45 17.63 -6.86
CA ASN A 291 1.36 18.70 -6.55
C ASN A 291 1.94 18.50 -5.12
N GLU A 292 2.93 19.30 -4.77
CA GLU A 292 3.56 19.18 -3.45
C GLU A 292 2.57 19.35 -2.29
N GLY A 293 1.62 20.31 -2.37
CA GLY A 293 0.64 20.59 -1.32
C GLY A 293 -0.32 19.44 -1.06
N ASP A 294 -0.77 18.76 -2.10
CA ASP A 294 -1.77 17.69 -2.01
C ASP A 294 -1.17 16.30 -1.77
N ARG A 295 0.15 16.16 -1.90
CA ARG A 295 0.86 14.87 -1.80
C ARG A 295 0.57 14.11 -0.50
N PRO A 296 0.65 14.72 0.71
CA PRO A 296 0.33 14.01 1.95
C PRO A 296 -1.11 13.50 2.00
N ALA A 297 -2.07 14.31 1.55
CA ALA A 297 -3.48 13.93 1.50
C ALA A 297 -3.73 12.78 0.51
N LEU A 298 -3.05 12.79 -0.64
CA LEU A 298 -3.19 11.75 -1.65
C LEU A 298 -2.58 10.43 -1.19
N PHE A 299 -1.39 10.44 -0.56
CA PHE A 299 -0.78 9.24 0.01
C PHE A 299 -1.59 8.67 1.17
N ALA A 300 -2.18 9.54 2.00
CA ALA A 300 -3.10 9.12 3.06
C ALA A 300 -4.38 8.48 2.49
N ALA A 301 -4.92 9.03 1.39
CA ALA A 301 -6.06 8.45 0.68
C ALA A 301 -5.72 7.08 0.08
N GLN A 302 -4.56 6.92 -0.58
CA GLN A 302 -4.09 5.62 -1.07
C GLN A 302 -3.96 4.62 0.07
N PHE A 303 -3.37 5.02 1.19
CA PHE A 303 -3.21 4.17 2.36
C PHE A 303 -4.55 3.69 2.89
N ALA A 304 -5.51 4.58 3.09
CA ALA A 304 -6.85 4.23 3.57
C ALA A 304 -7.61 3.32 2.57
N LEU A 305 -7.65 3.72 1.28
CA LEU A 305 -8.37 2.98 0.24
C LEU A 305 -7.76 1.60 -0.02
N SER A 306 -6.43 1.47 0.02
CA SER A 306 -5.79 0.16 -0.06
C SER A 306 -6.26 -0.76 1.07
N HIS A 307 -6.34 -0.26 2.31
CA HIS A 307 -6.79 -1.06 3.45
C HIS A 307 -8.29 -1.44 3.38
N VAL A 308 -9.12 -0.67 2.66
CA VAL A 308 -10.48 -1.11 2.30
C VAL A 308 -10.44 -2.36 1.42
N CYS A 309 -9.51 -2.45 0.46
CA CYS A 309 -9.35 -3.64 -0.38
C CYS A 309 -9.01 -4.89 0.47
N TRP A 310 -8.10 -4.75 1.46
CA TRP A 310 -7.79 -5.85 2.38
C TRP A 310 -8.93 -6.17 3.34
N LEU A 311 -9.68 -5.16 3.80
CA LEU A 311 -10.86 -5.37 4.64
C LEU A 311 -11.93 -6.23 3.93
N VAL A 312 -12.01 -6.14 2.60
CA VAL A 312 -12.88 -7.01 1.78
C VAL A 312 -12.24 -8.38 1.56
N ALA A 313 -10.96 -8.43 1.17
CA ALA A 313 -10.31 -9.66 0.74
C ALA A 313 -10.07 -10.66 1.88
N TYR A 314 -9.70 -10.21 3.09
CA TYR A 314 -9.42 -11.11 4.23
C TYR A 314 -10.65 -11.89 4.70
N PRO A 315 -11.83 -11.27 4.92
CA PRO A 315 -13.02 -12.03 5.27
C PRO A 315 -13.46 -13.00 4.17
N VAL A 316 -13.35 -12.61 2.88
CA VAL A 316 -13.66 -13.51 1.76
C VAL A 316 -12.74 -14.73 1.79
N ALA A 317 -11.43 -14.56 1.96
CA ALA A 317 -10.48 -15.66 2.06
C ALA A 317 -10.81 -16.60 3.21
N GLY A 318 -11.11 -16.06 4.41
CA GLY A 318 -11.37 -16.86 5.60
C GLY A 318 -12.75 -17.50 5.62
N LEU A 319 -13.82 -16.72 5.38
CA LEU A 319 -15.21 -17.21 5.47
C LEU A 319 -15.54 -18.21 4.35
N ILE A 320 -15.15 -17.92 3.11
CA ILE A 320 -15.38 -18.87 2.01
C ILE A 320 -14.49 -20.09 2.15
N GLY A 321 -13.23 -19.93 2.60
CA GLY A 321 -12.36 -21.05 2.90
C GLY A 321 -12.94 -22.00 3.94
N ALA A 322 -13.57 -21.46 4.98
CA ALA A 322 -14.21 -22.26 6.03
C ALA A 322 -15.54 -22.89 5.60
N SER A 323 -16.36 -22.18 4.80
CA SER A 323 -17.70 -22.65 4.42
C SER A 323 -17.73 -23.51 3.15
N SER A 324 -16.89 -23.20 2.17
CA SER A 324 -16.91 -23.82 0.83
C SER A 324 -15.57 -24.51 0.46
N GLY A 325 -14.65 -24.58 1.41
CA GLY A 325 -13.32 -25.17 1.23
C GLY A 325 -12.36 -24.27 0.44
N MET A 326 -11.13 -24.75 0.30
CA MET A 326 -10.04 -23.98 -0.33
C MET A 326 -10.30 -23.68 -1.81
N GLY A 327 -10.95 -24.59 -2.53
CA GLY A 327 -11.33 -24.39 -3.93
C GLY A 327 -12.29 -23.21 -4.11
N GLY A 328 -13.29 -23.10 -3.22
CA GLY A 328 -14.20 -21.95 -3.17
C GLY A 328 -13.49 -20.64 -2.86
N ALA A 329 -12.54 -20.65 -1.91
CA ALA A 329 -11.74 -19.48 -1.58
C ALA A 329 -10.86 -19.03 -2.77
N PHE A 330 -10.17 -19.95 -3.43
CA PHE A 330 -9.40 -19.65 -4.63
C PHE A 330 -10.27 -19.03 -5.72
N LEU A 331 -11.44 -19.63 -6.00
CA LEU A 331 -12.36 -19.15 -7.03
C LEU A 331 -12.89 -17.75 -6.73
N ALA A 332 -13.33 -17.50 -5.48
CA ALA A 332 -13.86 -16.20 -5.09
C ALA A 332 -12.79 -15.10 -5.17
N LEU A 333 -11.56 -15.38 -4.69
CA LEU A 333 -10.46 -14.43 -4.76
C LEU A 333 -9.93 -14.25 -6.19
N ALA A 334 -9.95 -15.30 -7.03
CA ALA A 334 -9.67 -15.20 -8.46
C ALA A 334 -10.67 -14.27 -9.16
N ALA A 335 -11.96 -14.39 -8.83
CA ALA A 335 -13.00 -13.51 -9.38
C ALA A 335 -12.78 -12.05 -8.96
N ILE A 336 -12.46 -11.77 -7.69
CA ILE A 336 -12.13 -10.43 -7.20
C ILE A 336 -10.90 -9.88 -7.95
N ALA A 337 -9.84 -10.69 -8.09
CA ALA A 337 -8.63 -10.27 -8.80
C ALA A 337 -8.90 -9.99 -10.28
N ALA A 338 -9.71 -10.83 -10.95
CA ALA A 338 -10.11 -10.64 -12.35
C ALA A 338 -10.96 -9.37 -12.54
N ILE A 339 -11.92 -9.11 -11.63
CA ILE A 339 -12.71 -7.87 -11.63
C ILE A 339 -11.80 -6.67 -11.46
N GLY A 340 -10.86 -6.72 -10.51
CA GLY A 340 -9.88 -5.66 -10.28
C GLY A 340 -9.02 -5.39 -11.51
N ALA A 341 -8.43 -6.42 -12.10
CA ALA A 341 -7.58 -6.33 -13.29
C ALA A 341 -8.34 -5.80 -14.52
N THR A 342 -9.55 -6.30 -14.76
CA THR A 342 -10.42 -5.86 -15.87
C THR A 342 -10.87 -4.41 -15.69
N SER A 343 -11.23 -4.03 -14.46
CA SER A 343 -11.59 -2.65 -14.13
C SER A 343 -10.42 -1.70 -14.36
N ALA A 344 -9.20 -2.10 -14.00
CA ALA A 344 -7.99 -1.34 -14.27
C ALA A 344 -7.77 -1.16 -15.78
N LEU A 345 -7.93 -2.23 -16.56
CA LEU A 345 -7.76 -2.19 -18.00
C LEU A 345 -8.70 -1.17 -18.67
N TRP A 346 -9.93 -1.04 -18.18
CA TRP A 346 -10.96 -0.14 -18.72
C TRP A 346 -10.85 1.30 -18.18
N ARG A 347 -10.56 1.45 -16.89
CA ARG A 347 -10.54 2.77 -16.22
C ARG A 347 -9.24 3.52 -16.42
N TRP A 348 -8.12 2.82 -16.54
CA TRP A 348 -6.82 3.43 -16.76
C TRP A 348 -6.57 3.64 -18.24
N PRO A 349 -6.45 4.87 -18.74
CA PRO A 349 -6.23 5.14 -20.16
C PRO A 349 -4.99 4.44 -20.71
N LYS A 350 -5.06 3.94 -21.95
CA LYS A 350 -3.89 3.31 -22.62
C LYS A 350 -2.77 4.31 -22.82
N ILE A 351 -3.13 5.52 -23.23
CA ILE A 351 -2.22 6.66 -23.36
C ILE A 351 -2.39 7.47 -22.08
N ASP A 352 -1.35 7.57 -21.29
CA ASP A 352 -1.30 8.35 -20.04
C ASP A 352 -0.12 9.31 -20.16
N PRO A 353 -0.25 10.38 -20.98
CA PRO A 353 0.82 11.34 -21.22
C PRO A 353 1.17 12.08 -19.93
N GLY A 354 2.44 12.46 -19.78
CA GLY A 354 2.86 13.34 -18.69
C GLY A 354 2.15 14.68 -18.78
N GLN A 355 2.11 15.24 -19.99
CA GLN A 355 1.48 16.53 -20.25
C GLN A 355 0.16 16.33 -20.99
N ILE A 356 -0.89 17.04 -20.53
CA ILE A 356 -2.23 17.02 -21.12
C ILE A 356 -2.59 18.41 -21.62
N ALA A 357 -2.95 18.51 -22.89
CA ALA A 357 -3.47 19.75 -23.48
C ALA A 357 -4.89 20.00 -22.94
N HIS A 358 -5.15 21.22 -22.46
CA HIS A 358 -6.45 21.65 -21.94
C HIS A 358 -6.59 23.17 -22.03
N GLU A 359 -7.80 23.67 -21.77
CA GLU A 359 -8.13 25.09 -21.87
C GLU A 359 -8.80 25.59 -20.61
N HIS A 360 -8.54 26.87 -20.28
CA HIS A 360 -9.16 27.60 -19.18
C HIS A 360 -9.95 28.80 -19.69
N PRO A 361 -11.12 28.60 -20.30
CA PRO A 361 -11.92 29.69 -20.81
C PRO A 361 -12.44 30.65 -19.72
N GLU A 362 -12.58 30.12 -18.48
CA GLU A 362 -13.06 30.82 -17.30
C GLU A 362 -12.02 31.72 -16.63
N LEU A 363 -10.73 31.53 -16.93
CA LEU A 363 -9.66 32.30 -16.31
C LEU A 363 -9.39 33.62 -17.09
N PRO A 364 -9.14 34.74 -16.37
CA PRO A 364 -8.66 35.97 -17.00
C PRO A 364 -7.30 35.75 -17.68
N SER A 365 -7.01 36.51 -18.75
CA SER A 365 -5.74 36.42 -19.47
C SER A 365 -4.50 36.80 -18.64
N ASP A 366 -4.71 37.60 -17.59
CA ASP A 366 -3.68 38.02 -16.62
C ASP A 366 -3.56 37.09 -15.40
N HIS A 367 -4.30 35.99 -15.37
CA HIS A 367 -4.17 35.02 -14.30
C HIS A 367 -2.77 34.38 -14.32
N PRO A 368 -2.06 34.22 -13.17
CA PRO A 368 -0.70 33.71 -13.09
C PRO A 368 -0.51 32.40 -13.86
N HIS A 369 -1.44 31.44 -13.71
CA HIS A 369 -1.42 30.16 -14.39
C HIS A 369 -1.46 30.29 -15.93
N VAL A 370 -2.26 31.23 -16.46
CA VAL A 370 -2.37 31.48 -17.89
C VAL A 370 -1.09 32.13 -18.44
N ILE A 371 -0.51 33.06 -17.68
CA ILE A 371 0.76 33.72 -18.05
C ILE A 371 1.93 32.73 -18.04
N GLU A 372 2.03 31.93 -16.99
CA GLU A 372 3.13 30.94 -16.82
C GLU A 372 3.15 29.91 -17.96
N HIS A 373 1.99 29.50 -18.44
CA HIS A 373 1.86 28.48 -19.49
C HIS A 373 1.61 29.02 -20.89
N GLY A 374 1.71 30.34 -21.09
CA GLY A 374 1.71 30.96 -22.43
C GLY A 374 0.35 31.12 -23.09
N GLY A 375 -0.75 31.03 -22.34
CA GLY A 375 -2.10 31.25 -22.85
C GLY A 375 -3.16 30.40 -22.18
N ARG A 376 -4.45 30.66 -22.53
CA ARG A 376 -5.59 29.90 -21.97
C ARG A 376 -5.62 28.45 -22.42
N GLY A 377 -5.15 28.16 -23.63
CA GLY A 377 -4.93 26.80 -24.16
C GLY A 377 -3.46 26.44 -24.05
N HIS A 378 -3.11 25.43 -23.23
CA HIS A 378 -1.73 25.05 -22.96
C HIS A 378 -1.62 23.56 -22.57
N SER A 379 -0.40 23.10 -22.37
CA SER A 379 -0.12 21.71 -21.99
C SER A 379 0.90 21.68 -20.86
N HIS A 380 0.57 21.00 -19.78
CA HIS A 380 1.50 20.73 -18.66
C HIS A 380 1.14 19.44 -17.93
N ASP A 381 1.93 19.06 -16.92
CA ASP A 381 1.64 17.93 -16.05
C ASP A 381 0.31 18.12 -15.34
N PHE A 382 -0.69 17.28 -15.71
CA PHE A 382 -2.06 17.48 -15.25
C PHE A 382 -2.30 16.78 -13.91
N VAL A 383 -2.72 17.56 -12.93
CA VAL A 383 -3.16 17.10 -11.61
C VAL A 383 -4.53 17.69 -11.29
N ILE A 384 -5.34 16.95 -10.54
CA ILE A 384 -6.62 17.47 -10.03
C ILE A 384 -6.34 18.40 -8.85
N ASP A 385 -6.70 19.68 -9.02
CA ASP A 385 -6.55 20.74 -8.02
C ASP A 385 -7.73 21.71 -8.05
N GLU A 386 -7.55 22.95 -7.58
CA GLU A 386 -8.60 23.98 -7.58
C GLU A 386 -8.91 24.53 -8.98
N LEU A 387 -7.91 24.58 -9.85
CA LEU A 387 -8.03 25.02 -11.23
C LEU A 387 -8.49 23.90 -12.16
N HIS A 388 -8.06 22.66 -11.88
CA HIS A 388 -8.35 21.46 -12.65
C HIS A 388 -9.28 20.53 -11.88
N ARG A 389 -10.56 20.90 -11.76
CA ARG A 389 -11.52 20.16 -10.94
C ARG A 389 -11.95 18.80 -11.48
N ASN A 390 -11.77 18.57 -12.78
CA ASN A 390 -12.14 17.32 -13.44
C ASN A 390 -11.05 16.93 -14.43
N TRP A 391 -10.83 15.62 -14.59
CA TRP A 391 -9.94 15.11 -15.61
C TRP A 391 -10.49 15.48 -16.99
N PRO A 392 -9.69 16.01 -17.92
CA PRO A 392 -10.14 16.30 -19.29
C PRO A 392 -10.67 15.02 -19.93
N GLY A 393 -11.77 15.13 -20.66
CA GLY A 393 -12.46 13.98 -21.26
C GLY A 393 -11.52 13.12 -22.09
N ARG A 394 -11.89 11.86 -22.30
CA ARG A 394 -11.16 10.97 -23.22
C ARG A 394 -11.17 11.61 -24.61
N VAL A 395 -10.03 12.07 -25.07
CA VAL A 395 -9.78 12.38 -26.47
C VAL A 395 -9.68 11.07 -27.25
#